data_e425b96dd1cdeb0a913f3872caa5178a
#
_entry.id   e425b96dd1cdeb0a913f3872caa5178a
#
_cell.length_a   1.000
_cell.length_b   1.000
_cell.length_c   1.000
_cell.angle_alpha   90.00
_cell.angle_beta   90.00
_cell.angle_gamma   90.00
#
_symmetry.space_group_name_H-M   'P 1'
#
loop_
_entity.id
_entity.type
_entity.pdbx_description
1 polymer ?
#
loop_
_entity_poly.entity_id
_entity_poly.type
_entity_poly.pdbx_seq_one_letter_code
_entity_poly.pdbx_strand_id
1 'polypeptide(L)'
;MELNNKKVKELLPQKEPFRFVDYVDDVDKNNKTIQCNYTFKSDNPIFLGHFPQEPIVPGVLLIEAMAQSAILLMLCIGNEISWDGEKYLLSKVEEVRFNKPLFPNQKANIISKIERSIPPFYFFSSKVYNGFEDKILEGKFIVFKK
;
A
#
# COMPACT_ATOMS: atom_id res chain seq x y z
N MET A 1 -3.96 15.04 6.84
CA MET A 1 -4.99 14.98 5.79
C MET A 1 -5.47 13.54 5.64
N GLU A 2 -6.77 13.37 5.66
CA GLU A 2 -7.42 12.06 5.54
C GLU A 2 -8.11 11.94 4.19
N LEU A 3 -8.16 10.72 3.64
CA LEU A 3 -8.93 10.43 2.44
C LEU A 3 -9.85 9.25 2.71
N ASN A 4 -11.13 9.42 2.38
CA ASN A 4 -12.11 8.34 2.52
C ASN A 4 -11.99 7.31 1.37
N ASN A 5 -12.73 6.24 1.50
CA ASN A 5 -12.70 5.14 0.52
C ASN A 5 -13.05 5.60 -0.90
N LYS A 6 -14.05 6.48 -1.03
CA LYS A 6 -14.45 7.02 -2.34
C LYS A 6 -13.29 7.77 -3.01
N LYS A 7 -12.59 8.62 -2.26
CA LYS A 7 -11.47 9.40 -2.81
C LYS A 7 -10.29 8.51 -3.17
N VAL A 8 -9.99 7.51 -2.35
CA VAL A 8 -8.94 6.53 -2.65
C VAL A 8 -9.24 5.81 -3.97
N LYS A 9 -10.50 5.38 -4.17
CA LYS A 9 -10.92 4.73 -5.42
C LYS A 9 -10.77 5.63 -6.64
N GLU A 10 -11.01 6.92 -6.48
CA GLU A 10 -10.85 7.90 -7.55
C GLU A 10 -9.37 8.12 -7.91
N LEU A 11 -8.50 8.17 -6.90
CA LEU A 11 -7.09 8.48 -7.08
C LEU A 11 -6.27 7.32 -7.64
N LEU A 12 -6.49 6.11 -7.13
CA LEU A 12 -5.69 4.97 -7.54
C LEU A 12 -6.00 4.55 -8.98
N PRO A 13 -4.97 4.37 -9.82
CA PRO A 13 -5.17 3.77 -11.14
C PRO A 13 -5.62 2.31 -11.04
N GLN A 14 -5.21 1.59 -10.00
CA GLN A 14 -5.68 0.23 -9.74
C GLN A 14 -7.15 0.23 -9.32
N LYS A 15 -7.92 -0.68 -9.89
CA LYS A 15 -9.34 -0.85 -9.58
C LYS A 15 -9.60 -2.26 -9.07
N GLU A 16 -10.79 -2.48 -8.50
CA GLU A 16 -11.18 -3.82 -8.08
C GLU A 16 -11.03 -4.81 -9.26
N PRO A 17 -10.52 -6.02 -9.04
CA PRO A 17 -10.20 -6.62 -7.75
C PRO A 17 -8.75 -6.42 -7.29
N PHE A 18 -8.01 -5.46 -7.88
CA PHE A 18 -6.59 -5.26 -7.58
C PHE A 18 -6.30 -3.93 -6.87
N ARG A 19 -7.23 -3.43 -6.09
CA ARG A 19 -7.07 -2.25 -5.23
C ARG A 19 -6.94 -2.71 -3.79
N PHE A 20 -5.83 -2.34 -3.12
CA PHE A 20 -5.49 -2.82 -1.79
C PHE A 20 -5.23 -1.70 -0.78
N VAL A 21 -5.90 -0.57 -0.95
CA VAL A 21 -5.98 0.50 0.05
C VAL A 21 -7.43 0.93 0.16
N ASP A 22 -7.97 0.95 1.39
CA ASP A 22 -9.34 1.42 1.65
C ASP A 22 -9.38 2.90 2.03
N TYR A 23 -8.49 3.32 2.93
CA TYR A 23 -8.48 4.67 3.49
C TYR A 23 -7.06 5.19 3.62
N VAL A 24 -6.92 6.50 3.52
CA VAL A 24 -5.72 7.21 3.94
C VAL A 24 -6.03 7.85 5.28
N ASP A 25 -5.31 7.41 6.31
CA ASP A 25 -5.51 7.91 7.68
C ASP A 25 -4.78 9.22 7.91
N ASP A 26 -3.60 9.38 7.31
CA ASP A 26 -2.86 10.63 7.38
C ASP A 26 -1.81 10.75 6.27
N VAL A 27 -1.51 11.98 5.88
CA VAL A 27 -0.40 12.33 5.00
C VAL A 27 0.39 13.47 5.65
N ASP A 28 1.67 13.26 5.87
CA ASP A 28 2.61 14.28 6.30
C ASP A 28 3.47 14.71 5.12
N LYS A 29 3.14 15.86 4.54
CA LYS A 29 3.84 16.36 3.35
C LYS A 29 5.27 16.78 3.64
N ASN A 30 5.56 17.24 4.86
CA ASN A 30 6.90 17.67 5.24
C ASN A 30 7.86 16.49 5.37
N ASN A 31 7.42 15.41 6.03
CA ASN A 31 8.19 14.19 6.19
C ASN A 31 8.00 13.22 5.04
N LYS A 32 7.11 13.51 4.10
CA LYS A 32 6.81 12.67 2.93
C LYS A 32 6.42 11.26 3.34
N THR A 33 5.49 11.18 4.28
CA THR A 33 4.96 9.91 4.79
C THR A 33 3.45 9.83 4.61
N ILE A 34 2.95 8.62 4.48
CA ILE A 34 1.52 8.33 4.40
C ILE A 34 1.19 7.15 5.30
N GLN A 35 0.01 7.22 5.92
CA GLN A 35 -0.57 6.11 6.66
C GLN A 35 -1.88 5.71 5.99
N CYS A 36 -1.95 4.46 5.60
CA CYS A 36 -3.12 3.88 4.93
C CYS A 36 -3.57 2.64 5.66
N ASN A 37 -4.77 2.18 5.33
CA ASN A 37 -5.21 0.88 5.81
C ASN A 37 -6.01 0.12 4.74
N TYR A 38 -6.01 -1.19 4.87
CA TYR A 38 -6.80 -2.10 4.05
C TYR A 38 -7.14 -3.35 4.86
N THR A 39 -8.34 -3.87 4.65
CA THR A 39 -8.77 -5.12 5.28
C THR A 39 -9.11 -6.15 4.19
N PHE A 40 -8.39 -7.27 4.19
CA PHE A 40 -8.74 -8.42 3.36
C PHE A 40 -9.86 -9.17 4.05
N LYS A 41 -11.08 -9.03 3.53
CA LYS A 41 -12.26 -9.68 4.12
C LYS A 41 -12.24 -11.17 3.89
N SER A 42 -12.78 -11.93 4.84
CA SER A 42 -12.77 -13.40 4.81
C SER A 42 -13.49 -14.00 3.60
N ASP A 43 -14.42 -13.25 2.98
CA ASP A 43 -15.12 -13.68 1.77
C ASP A 43 -14.35 -13.43 0.48
N ASN A 44 -13.15 -12.87 0.57
CA ASN A 44 -12.31 -12.66 -0.61
C ASN A 44 -11.93 -14.01 -1.22
N PRO A 45 -12.19 -14.23 -2.52
CA PRO A 45 -11.92 -15.51 -3.18
C PRO A 45 -10.47 -15.99 -3.09
N ILE A 46 -9.52 -15.09 -2.82
CA ILE A 46 -8.12 -15.44 -2.69
C ILE A 46 -7.87 -16.46 -1.58
N PHE A 47 -8.69 -16.43 -0.54
CA PHE A 47 -8.55 -17.34 0.59
C PHE A 47 -9.01 -18.78 0.28
N LEU A 48 -9.69 -19.00 -0.83
CA LEU A 48 -10.03 -20.35 -1.29
C LEU A 48 -8.78 -21.12 -1.71
N GLY A 49 -7.76 -20.41 -2.17
CA GLY A 49 -6.50 -21.01 -2.63
C GLY A 49 -5.32 -20.79 -1.71
N HIS A 50 -5.36 -19.76 -0.87
CA HIS A 50 -4.16 -19.38 -0.08
C HIS A 50 -4.49 -19.23 1.41
N PHE A 51 -4.71 -20.28 2.18
CA PHE A 51 -4.73 -21.69 1.79
C PHE A 51 -6.10 -22.28 2.18
N PRO A 52 -6.59 -23.35 1.55
CA PRO A 52 -7.98 -23.81 1.74
C PRO A 52 -8.39 -24.06 3.18
N GLN A 53 -7.49 -24.61 4.02
CA GLN A 53 -7.81 -24.92 5.42
C GLN A 53 -7.17 -23.96 6.42
N GLU A 54 -6.31 -23.07 5.95
CA GLU A 54 -5.60 -22.11 6.78
C GLU A 54 -5.40 -20.82 5.99
N PRO A 55 -6.44 -19.98 5.90
CA PRO A 55 -6.37 -18.77 5.10
C PRO A 55 -5.42 -17.74 5.70
N ILE A 56 -4.50 -17.29 4.87
CA ILE A 56 -3.48 -16.28 5.20
C ILE A 56 -3.45 -15.28 4.05
N VAL A 57 -3.30 -13.99 4.37
CA VAL A 57 -3.13 -12.96 3.34
C VAL A 57 -1.80 -13.20 2.60
N PRO A 58 -1.82 -13.31 1.26
CA PRO A 58 -0.58 -13.47 0.51
C PRO A 58 0.35 -12.29 0.70
N GLY A 59 1.60 -12.57 1.09
CA GLY A 59 2.59 -11.52 1.34
C GLY A 59 2.84 -10.63 0.12
N VAL A 60 2.78 -11.20 -1.09
CA VAL A 60 2.97 -10.44 -2.33
C VAL A 60 1.88 -9.38 -2.54
N LEU A 61 0.66 -9.61 -2.04
CA LEU A 61 -0.40 -8.60 -2.11
C LEU A 61 -0.19 -7.49 -1.08
N LEU A 62 0.48 -7.77 0.03
CA LEU A 62 0.89 -6.72 0.97
C LEU A 62 1.98 -5.85 0.37
N ILE A 63 2.89 -6.41 -0.41
CA ILE A 63 3.87 -5.64 -1.18
C ILE A 63 3.14 -4.73 -2.17
N GLU A 64 2.14 -5.23 -2.87
CA GLU A 64 1.34 -4.42 -3.78
C GLU A 64 0.59 -3.31 -3.02
N ALA A 65 0.04 -3.60 -1.85
CA ALA A 65 -0.60 -2.59 -1.00
C ALA A 65 0.37 -1.47 -0.59
N MET A 66 1.60 -1.83 -0.24
CA MET A 66 2.66 -0.84 0.03
C MET A 66 2.93 0.04 -1.20
N ALA A 67 3.03 -0.56 -2.38
CA ALA A 67 3.24 0.18 -3.62
C ALA A 67 2.07 1.13 -3.92
N GLN A 68 0.83 0.69 -3.70
CA GLN A 68 -0.35 1.54 -3.89
C GLN A 68 -0.38 2.71 -2.89
N SER A 69 0.02 2.47 -1.64
CA SER A 69 0.14 3.56 -0.67
C SER A 69 1.18 4.59 -1.10
N ALA A 70 2.27 4.14 -1.71
CA ALA A 70 3.30 5.02 -2.26
C ALA A 70 2.77 5.88 -3.41
N ILE A 71 1.97 5.31 -4.31
CA ILE A 71 1.32 6.06 -5.39
C ILE A 71 0.41 7.15 -4.81
N LEU A 72 -0.39 6.79 -3.81
CA LEU A 72 -1.25 7.78 -3.12
C LEU A 72 -0.43 8.91 -2.51
N LEU A 73 0.70 8.59 -1.88
CA LEU A 73 1.58 9.60 -1.32
C LEU A 73 2.09 10.55 -2.39
N MET A 74 2.53 10.03 -3.53
CA MET A 74 3.00 10.87 -4.65
C MET A 74 1.90 11.79 -5.15
N LEU A 75 0.67 11.30 -5.27
CA LEU A 75 -0.48 12.10 -5.70
C LEU A 75 -0.88 13.16 -4.65
N CYS A 76 -0.75 12.83 -3.37
CA CYS A 76 -1.11 13.74 -2.28
C CYS A 76 -0.09 14.85 -2.04
N ILE A 77 1.16 14.68 -2.41
CA ILE A 77 2.21 15.69 -2.26
C ILE A 77 1.99 16.87 -3.20
N GLY A 78 1.34 16.64 -4.35
CA GLY A 78 1.00 17.71 -5.28
C GLY A 78 0.00 18.71 -4.72
N ASN A 79 -0.13 19.87 -5.37
CA ASN A 79 -1.07 20.91 -4.97
C ASN A 79 -2.52 20.54 -5.23
N GLU A 80 -2.77 19.76 -6.26
CA GLU A 80 -4.08 19.22 -6.58
C GLU A 80 -4.08 17.72 -6.35
N ILE A 81 -4.98 17.26 -5.49
CA ILE A 81 -5.11 15.84 -5.18
C ILE A 81 -6.03 15.20 -6.22
N SER A 82 -5.43 14.76 -7.31
CA SER A 82 -6.12 14.06 -8.40
C SER A 82 -5.16 13.08 -9.06
N TRP A 83 -5.72 12.07 -9.73
CA TRP A 83 -4.89 11.21 -10.55
C TRP A 83 -4.34 12.02 -11.74
N ASP A 84 -3.02 11.97 -11.90
CA ASP A 84 -2.30 12.74 -12.92
C ASP A 84 -2.28 12.08 -14.31
N GLY A 85 -2.99 10.96 -14.48
CA GLY A 85 -3.02 10.21 -15.73
C GLY A 85 -1.78 9.37 -16.00
N GLU A 86 -0.82 9.40 -15.10
CA GLU A 86 0.45 8.69 -15.27
C GLU A 86 0.35 7.23 -14.82
N LYS A 87 1.25 6.42 -15.29
CA LYS A 87 1.40 5.03 -14.85
C LYS A 87 2.50 4.93 -13.82
N TYR A 88 2.24 4.16 -12.79
CA TYR A 88 3.18 3.90 -11.70
C TYR A 88 3.46 2.41 -11.68
N LEU A 89 4.71 2.05 -11.95
CA LEU A 89 5.11 0.66 -12.08
C LEU A 89 6.11 0.32 -10.98
N LEU A 90 5.92 -0.83 -10.35
CA LEU A 90 6.88 -1.35 -9.39
C LEU A 90 8.12 -1.79 -10.17
N SER A 91 9.24 -1.10 -9.96
CA SER A 91 10.49 -1.32 -10.70
C SER A 91 11.43 -2.30 -10.00
N LYS A 92 11.53 -2.21 -8.66
CA LYS A 92 12.43 -3.04 -7.88
C LYS A 92 11.88 -3.20 -6.48
N VAL A 93 12.03 -4.39 -5.92
CA VAL A 93 11.71 -4.71 -4.54
C VAL A 93 13.00 -5.17 -3.86
N GLU A 94 13.33 -4.53 -2.73
CA GLU A 94 14.56 -4.81 -1.99
C GLU A 94 14.29 -5.05 -0.52
N GLU A 95 15.11 -5.88 0.10
CA GLU A 95 15.15 -6.05 1.56
C GLU A 95 13.80 -6.30 2.19
N VAL A 96 12.90 -7.01 1.50
CA VAL A 96 11.59 -7.36 2.03
C VAL A 96 11.73 -8.43 3.09
N ARG A 97 11.17 -8.16 4.26
CA ARG A 97 11.15 -9.12 5.36
C ARG A 97 9.72 -9.35 5.82
N PHE A 98 9.30 -10.60 5.81
CA PHE A 98 8.00 -11.03 6.34
C PHE A 98 8.20 -11.50 7.77
N ASN A 99 7.63 -10.76 8.73
CA ASN A 99 7.83 -11.03 10.15
C ASN A 99 6.74 -11.93 10.75
N LYS A 100 5.49 -11.68 10.37
CA LYS A 100 4.33 -12.42 10.86
C LYS A 100 3.26 -12.51 9.77
N PRO A 101 2.41 -13.55 9.79
CA PRO A 101 1.27 -13.61 8.88
C PRO A 101 0.19 -12.60 9.25
N LEU A 102 -0.55 -12.13 8.25
CA LEU A 102 -1.78 -11.38 8.41
C LEU A 102 -2.94 -12.29 8.02
N PHE A 103 -3.99 -12.30 8.83
CA PHE A 103 -5.13 -13.18 8.65
C PHE A 103 -6.34 -12.43 8.07
N PRO A 104 -7.32 -13.17 7.50
CA PRO A 104 -8.56 -12.56 7.02
C PRO A 104 -9.23 -11.70 8.09
N ASN A 105 -9.85 -10.60 7.67
CA ASN A 105 -10.52 -9.61 8.51
C ASN A 105 -9.62 -8.80 9.44
N GLN A 106 -8.32 -9.06 9.45
CA GLN A 106 -7.39 -8.19 10.15
C GLN A 106 -7.06 -6.97 9.30
N LYS A 107 -7.02 -5.81 9.93
CA LYS A 107 -6.65 -4.57 9.26
C LYS A 107 -5.13 -4.52 9.07
N ALA A 108 -4.70 -4.28 7.83
CA ALA A 108 -3.32 -3.93 7.54
C ALA A 108 -3.16 -2.42 7.65
N ASN A 109 -2.33 -1.96 8.56
CA ASN A 109 -1.95 -0.56 8.69
C ASN A 109 -0.62 -0.35 7.97
N ILE A 110 -0.61 0.47 6.93
CA ILE A 110 0.51 0.63 6.01
C ILE A 110 1.11 2.01 6.21
N ILE A 111 2.41 2.07 6.46
CA ILE A 111 3.14 3.32 6.58
C ILE A 111 4.22 3.33 5.50
N SER A 112 4.17 4.31 4.60
CA SER A 112 5.14 4.44 3.52
C SER A 112 5.78 5.83 3.54
N LYS A 113 7.05 5.88 3.12
CA LYS A 113 7.83 7.10 3.09
C LYS A 113 8.64 7.18 1.81
N ILE A 114 8.70 8.38 1.21
CA ILE A 114 9.65 8.64 0.12
C ILE A 114 11.00 8.94 0.75
N GLU A 115 11.97 8.05 0.47
CA GLU A 115 13.34 8.22 0.95
C GLU A 115 14.16 9.09 0.00
N ARG A 116 13.93 8.96 -1.31
CA ARG A 116 14.66 9.68 -2.33
C ARG A 116 13.85 9.74 -3.62
N SER A 117 14.00 10.84 -4.35
CA SER A 117 13.38 11.03 -5.66
C SER A 117 14.45 11.35 -6.70
N ILE A 118 14.55 10.52 -7.71
CA ILE A 118 15.39 10.73 -8.90
C ILE A 118 14.48 10.44 -10.10
N PRO A 119 13.63 11.41 -10.50
CA PRO A 119 12.64 11.15 -11.56
C PRO A 119 13.27 10.52 -12.81
N PRO A 120 12.69 9.50 -13.39
CA PRO A 120 11.35 8.96 -13.13
C PRO A 120 11.28 7.90 -12.02
N PHE A 121 12.33 7.74 -11.20
CA PHE A 121 12.42 6.75 -10.14
C PHE A 121 12.18 7.38 -8.77
N TYR A 122 11.40 6.69 -7.95
CA TYR A 122 11.08 7.12 -6.59
C TYR A 122 11.32 5.97 -5.63
N PHE A 123 12.13 6.23 -4.60
CA PHE A 123 12.60 5.23 -3.65
C PHE A 123 11.78 5.32 -2.38
N PHE A 124 11.17 4.20 -1.98
CA PHE A 124 10.28 4.13 -0.83
C PHE A 124 10.75 3.12 0.20
N SER A 125 10.43 3.39 1.45
CA SER A 125 10.41 2.39 2.51
C SER A 125 8.99 2.26 3.02
N SER A 126 8.58 1.04 3.39
CA SER A 126 7.24 0.78 3.90
C SER A 126 7.27 -0.25 5.01
N LYS A 127 6.30 -0.13 5.91
CA LYS A 127 6.03 -1.09 6.99
C LYS A 127 4.55 -1.35 7.05
N VAL A 128 4.18 -2.58 7.36
CA VAL A 128 2.79 -2.98 7.56
C VAL A 128 2.66 -3.57 8.96
N TYR A 129 1.66 -3.08 9.69
CA TYR A 129 1.33 -3.54 11.04
C TYR A 129 -0.10 -4.10 11.04
N ASN A 130 -0.38 -5.05 11.95
CA ASN A 130 -1.77 -5.46 12.21
C ASN A 130 -2.42 -4.52 13.23
N GLY A 131 -3.67 -4.79 13.59
CA GLY A 131 -4.41 -3.98 14.58
C GLY A 131 -3.88 -4.10 16.01
N PHE A 132 -2.98 -5.03 16.29
CA PHE A 132 -2.31 -5.21 17.59
C PHE A 132 -0.92 -4.60 17.62
N GLU A 133 -0.57 -3.80 16.62
CA GLU A 133 0.72 -3.15 16.45
C GLU A 133 1.90 -4.12 16.23
N ASP A 134 1.62 -5.37 15.86
CA ASP A 134 2.66 -6.28 15.41
C ASP A 134 3.10 -5.92 14.01
N LYS A 135 4.41 -5.85 13.78
CA LYS A 135 4.93 -5.63 12.44
C LYS A 135 4.79 -6.91 11.61
N ILE A 136 4.06 -6.81 10.52
CA ILE A 136 3.79 -7.93 9.61
C ILE A 136 4.90 -8.05 8.58
N LEU A 137 5.23 -6.95 7.92
CA LEU A 137 6.36 -6.92 7.01
C LEU A 137 6.94 -5.51 6.90
N GLU A 138 8.14 -5.46 6.36
CA GLU A 138 8.80 -4.22 5.98
C GLU A 138 9.61 -4.43 4.71
N GLY A 139 9.83 -3.37 3.96
CA GLY A 139 10.62 -3.47 2.75
C GLY A 139 10.92 -2.12 2.12
N LYS A 140 11.79 -2.17 1.15
CA LYS A 140 12.14 -1.04 0.29
C LYS A 140 11.79 -1.39 -1.14
N PHE A 141 11.37 -0.40 -1.90
CA PHE A 141 11.02 -0.61 -3.30
C PHE A 141 11.16 0.68 -4.08
N ILE A 142 11.23 0.52 -5.40
CA ILE A 142 11.35 1.62 -6.34
C ILE A 142 10.13 1.62 -7.23
N VAL A 143 9.50 2.78 -7.35
CA VAL A 143 8.39 3.02 -8.27
C VAL A 143 8.91 3.84 -9.44
N PHE A 144 8.58 3.40 -10.65
CA PHE A 144 8.85 4.10 -11.89
C PHE A 144 7.58 4.82 -12.34
N LYS A 145 7.67 6.13 -12.53
CA LYS A 145 6.58 6.94 -13.06
C LYS A 145 6.76 7.13 -14.55
N LYS A 146 5.84 6.55 -15.31
CA LYS A 146 5.90 6.59 -16.76
C LYS A 146 5.05 7.74 -17.31
#